data_9853b0f1765b437bbdc37f1487f591a6
#
_entry.id   9853b0f1765b437bbdc37f1487f591a6
#
_cell.length_a   1.000
_cell.length_b   1.000
_cell.length_c   1.000
_cell.angle_alpha   90.00
_cell.angle_beta   90.00
_cell.angle_gamma   90.00
#
_symmetry.space_group_name_H-M   'P 1'
#
loop_
_entity.id
_entity.type
_entity.pdbx_description
1 polymer ?
#
loop_
_entity_poly.entity_id
_entity_poly.type
_entity_poly.pdbx_seq_one_letter_code
_entity_poly.pdbx_strand_id
1 'polypeptide(L)'
;MYSNLPVIPIVIPLLFASITIFFKNNTFIQKQITLCASILVTISAIFNIFKIKKHEILILEMGDWKSPFGITLALDGLNSILVLTSAIVFLATIIYSSKTIDKYSENSFFYTGILLIMTGINGAFTTGDIFNLFVFYEILLMASYLLLLVGIKKEQLKSSISYVLMNVFAGSLFVISVGYLYTIVGSLNMAYISKTISSLPDKRGLYLVGLVMIFVFAMKGAIFPLFTWMNRAYAAPPIAVSIIFAALLTKVGLYSIIRTYSLFYYESNTIKYFLLSLGTISIIVGCIGAIYQKNLKQIVIFNIIISLGIMVAATSVLNSKAIKGVILYSINDILLKAALFTMVGIIIYICKVKNIKKCGLINKYPLLGWTFFITTLCLSGVPPLSGFYGKALIIQGFVEDKQIFVGVIVTLSGLIVFYSLIKVFLNIFYDNTNKSLELKPLPKILIIPVLSLLVIAIVVGLCSNLLEPLLEKSTSTILNSNKYIELVLQKG
;
A
#
# COMPACT_ATOMS: atom_id res chain seq x y z
N MET A 1 20.74 -16.06 1.22
CA MET A 1 20.49 -17.34 1.94
C MET A 1 19.29 -18.02 1.33
N TYR A 2 19.39 -19.24 0.88
CA TYR A 2 18.26 -20.06 0.44
C TYR A 2 17.40 -20.47 1.63
N SER A 3 16.09 -20.30 1.52
CA SER A 3 15.14 -20.55 2.61
C SER A 3 13.72 -20.64 2.09
N ASN A 4 12.91 -21.50 2.64
CA ASN A 4 11.47 -21.58 2.36
C ASN A 4 10.66 -20.43 3.01
N LEU A 5 11.30 -19.57 3.78
CA LEU A 5 10.64 -18.48 4.49
C LEU A 5 9.89 -17.48 3.60
N PRO A 6 10.41 -17.07 2.42
CA PRO A 6 9.72 -16.11 1.56
C PRO A 6 8.35 -16.55 1.07
N VAL A 7 8.10 -17.86 0.94
CA VAL A 7 6.81 -18.37 0.43
C VAL A 7 5.73 -18.46 1.51
N ILE A 8 6.11 -18.50 2.79
CA ILE A 8 5.18 -18.69 3.91
C ILE A 8 4.07 -17.62 3.94
N PRO A 9 4.36 -16.31 3.81
CA PRO A 9 3.32 -15.28 3.78
C PRO A 9 2.35 -15.37 2.60
N ILE A 10 2.67 -16.16 1.57
CA ILE A 10 1.85 -16.42 0.38
C ILE A 10 1.00 -17.67 0.58
N VAL A 11 1.64 -18.76 0.98
CA VAL A 11 1.00 -20.08 1.07
C VAL A 11 -0.02 -20.14 2.22
N ILE A 12 0.28 -19.55 3.38
CA ILE A 12 -0.67 -19.56 4.50
C ILE A 12 -2.02 -18.98 4.09
N PRO A 13 -2.14 -17.72 3.62
CA PRO A 13 -3.45 -17.18 3.29
C PRO A 13 -4.12 -17.91 2.12
N LEU A 14 -3.35 -18.46 1.16
CA LEU A 14 -3.89 -19.23 0.05
C LEU A 14 -4.54 -20.55 0.52
N LEU A 15 -3.85 -21.30 1.38
CA LEU A 15 -4.39 -22.54 1.96
C LEU A 15 -5.62 -22.27 2.83
N PHE A 16 -5.55 -21.26 3.67
CA PHE A 16 -6.67 -20.91 4.52
C PHE A 16 -7.87 -20.34 3.72
N ALA A 17 -7.64 -19.66 2.58
CA ALA A 17 -8.70 -19.26 1.66
C ALA A 17 -9.43 -20.49 1.11
N SER A 18 -8.70 -21.53 0.70
CA SER A 18 -9.29 -22.79 0.22
C SER A 18 -10.11 -23.47 1.32
N ILE A 19 -9.62 -23.48 2.56
CA ILE A 19 -10.34 -24.07 3.70
C ILE A 19 -11.62 -23.28 3.99
N THR A 20 -11.64 -21.94 3.89
CA THR A 20 -12.85 -21.15 4.14
C THR A 20 -14.01 -21.49 3.19
N ILE A 21 -13.72 -21.96 1.98
CA ILE A 21 -14.76 -22.36 0.99
C ILE A 21 -15.56 -23.56 1.50
N PHE A 22 -14.94 -24.53 2.16
CA PHE A 22 -15.62 -25.70 2.72
C PHE A 22 -16.60 -25.32 3.86
N PHE A 23 -16.35 -24.20 4.55
CA PHE A 23 -17.20 -23.69 5.63
C PHE A 23 -18.13 -22.56 5.18
N LYS A 24 -18.57 -22.53 3.89
CA LYS A 24 -19.38 -21.49 3.29
C LYS A 24 -20.62 -21.08 4.12
N ASN A 25 -21.26 -22.05 4.78
CA ASN A 25 -22.48 -21.83 5.55
C ASN A 25 -22.24 -21.42 7.01
N ASN A 26 -20.98 -21.33 7.46
CA ASN A 26 -20.64 -20.98 8.83
C ASN A 26 -19.64 -19.80 8.90
N THR A 27 -20.18 -18.61 8.92
CA THR A 27 -19.39 -17.36 8.97
C THR A 27 -18.54 -17.24 10.23
N PHE A 28 -18.97 -17.84 11.35
CA PHE A 28 -18.19 -17.85 12.58
C PHE A 28 -16.87 -18.62 12.40
N ILE A 29 -16.94 -19.82 11.81
CA ILE A 29 -15.74 -20.65 11.52
C ILE A 29 -14.84 -19.92 10.51
N GLN A 30 -15.40 -19.38 9.41
CA GLN A 30 -14.62 -18.61 8.43
C GLN A 30 -13.85 -17.45 9.07
N LYS A 31 -14.48 -16.73 9.97
CA LYS A 31 -13.85 -15.64 10.71
C LYS A 31 -12.69 -16.11 11.57
N GLN A 32 -12.83 -17.22 12.32
CA GLN A 32 -11.76 -17.77 13.14
C GLN A 32 -10.59 -18.26 12.28
N ILE A 33 -10.88 -18.95 11.16
CA ILE A 33 -9.88 -19.39 10.18
C ILE A 33 -9.09 -18.18 9.63
N THR A 34 -9.79 -17.11 9.23
CA THR A 34 -9.16 -15.91 8.68
C THR A 34 -8.31 -15.17 9.73
N LEU A 35 -8.79 -15.10 10.98
CA LEU A 35 -8.02 -14.54 12.08
C LEU A 35 -6.75 -15.35 12.36
N CYS A 36 -6.87 -16.68 12.43
CA CYS A 36 -5.74 -17.58 12.61
C CYS A 36 -4.70 -17.39 11.49
N ALA A 37 -5.13 -17.39 10.23
CA ALA A 37 -4.25 -17.17 9.09
C ALA A 37 -3.50 -15.84 9.19
N SER A 38 -4.20 -14.75 9.54
CA SER A 38 -3.56 -13.42 9.66
C SER A 38 -2.56 -13.35 10.81
N ILE A 39 -2.81 -14.03 11.93
CA ILE A 39 -1.85 -14.15 13.03
C ILE A 39 -0.61 -14.92 12.57
N LEU A 40 -0.78 -16.06 11.92
CA LEU A 40 0.33 -16.88 11.43
C LEU A 40 1.20 -16.11 10.40
N VAL A 41 0.57 -15.37 9.49
CA VAL A 41 1.30 -14.52 8.53
C VAL A 41 2.06 -13.41 9.27
N THR A 42 1.46 -12.78 10.29
CA THR A 42 2.14 -11.75 11.07
C THR A 42 3.35 -12.31 11.80
N ILE A 43 3.23 -13.49 12.42
CA ILE A 43 4.36 -14.18 13.08
C ILE A 43 5.46 -14.50 12.07
N SER A 44 5.10 -15.05 10.89
CA SER A 44 6.06 -15.36 9.85
C SER A 44 6.78 -14.11 9.31
N ALA A 45 6.07 -12.99 9.15
CA ALA A 45 6.64 -11.73 8.71
C ALA A 45 7.61 -11.14 9.74
N ILE A 46 7.30 -11.23 11.03
CA ILE A 46 8.22 -10.82 12.12
C ILE A 46 9.49 -11.69 12.07
N PHE A 47 9.33 -13.00 11.90
CA PHE A 47 10.48 -13.91 11.82
C PHE A 47 11.36 -13.61 10.59
N ASN A 48 10.75 -13.29 9.45
CA ASN A 48 11.48 -12.87 8.25
C ASN A 48 12.34 -11.62 8.50
N ILE A 49 11.82 -10.61 9.20
CA ILE A 49 12.61 -9.41 9.55
C ILE A 49 13.83 -9.77 10.41
N PHE A 50 13.68 -10.65 11.41
CA PHE A 50 14.83 -11.08 12.23
C PHE A 50 15.87 -11.81 11.39
N LYS A 51 15.48 -12.60 10.41
CA LYS A 51 16.42 -13.29 9.50
C LYS A 51 17.12 -12.31 8.57
N ILE A 52 16.42 -11.32 8.03
CA ILE A 52 16.99 -10.31 7.12
C ILE A 52 17.94 -9.35 7.86
N LYS A 53 17.74 -9.12 9.16
CA LYS A 53 18.74 -8.41 9.96
C LYS A 53 20.10 -9.12 9.95
N LYS A 54 20.13 -10.47 9.85
CA LYS A 54 21.37 -11.27 9.77
C LYS A 54 21.82 -11.47 8.32
N HIS A 55 20.88 -11.72 7.40
CA HIS A 55 21.14 -12.01 6.00
C HIS A 55 20.48 -10.91 5.15
N GLU A 56 21.19 -10.32 4.22
CA GLU A 56 20.70 -9.18 3.42
C GLU A 56 19.47 -9.49 2.58
N ILE A 57 19.36 -10.74 2.08
CA ILE A 57 18.26 -11.23 1.27
C ILE A 57 17.99 -12.71 1.56
N LEU A 58 16.72 -13.09 1.57
CA LEU A 58 16.28 -14.49 1.59
C LEU A 58 15.76 -14.87 0.22
N ILE A 59 16.24 -16.00 -0.32
CA ILE A 59 15.93 -16.44 -1.67
C ILE A 59 15.31 -17.83 -1.61
N LEU A 60 14.27 -18.02 -2.42
CA LEU A 60 13.68 -19.32 -2.69
C LEU A 60 13.55 -19.49 -4.19
N GLU A 61 14.20 -20.50 -4.73
CA GLU A 61 14.03 -20.98 -6.10
C GLU A 61 12.91 -22.02 -6.11
N MET A 62 11.82 -21.72 -6.82
CA MET A 62 10.64 -22.55 -6.85
C MET A 62 10.91 -23.84 -7.62
N GLY A 63 10.63 -25.00 -6.98
CA GLY A 63 10.84 -26.31 -7.58
C GLY A 63 12.31 -26.67 -7.82
N ASP A 64 13.25 -26.03 -7.08
CA ASP A 64 14.71 -26.18 -7.22
C ASP A 64 15.26 -25.83 -8.63
N TRP A 65 14.47 -25.11 -9.43
CA TRP A 65 14.94 -24.56 -10.70
C TRP A 65 15.76 -23.30 -10.45
N LYS A 66 17.06 -23.41 -10.78
CA LYS A 66 18.01 -22.31 -10.55
C LYS A 66 17.69 -21.07 -11.38
N SER A 67 17.98 -19.91 -10.79
CA SER A 67 17.98 -18.64 -11.53
C SER A 67 18.93 -18.72 -12.73
N PRO A 68 18.58 -18.20 -13.93
CA PRO A 68 17.40 -17.35 -14.22
C PRO A 68 16.19 -18.12 -14.78
N PHE A 69 16.17 -19.45 -14.78
CA PHE A 69 15.14 -20.26 -15.44
C PHE A 69 13.90 -20.49 -14.58
N GLY A 70 14.08 -20.66 -13.26
CA GLY A 70 12.99 -20.84 -12.33
C GLY A 70 12.43 -19.53 -11.76
N ILE A 71 11.18 -19.60 -11.26
CA ILE A 71 10.60 -18.49 -10.50
C ILE A 71 11.38 -18.32 -9.19
N THR A 72 11.88 -17.12 -8.97
CA THR A 72 12.62 -16.80 -7.75
C THR A 72 11.77 -15.89 -6.87
N LEU A 73 11.60 -16.28 -5.60
CA LEU A 73 11.11 -15.36 -4.57
C LEU A 73 12.33 -14.76 -3.86
N ALA A 74 12.35 -13.43 -3.80
CA ALA A 74 13.45 -12.67 -3.24
C ALA A 74 12.92 -11.69 -2.18
N LEU A 75 13.21 -11.98 -0.91
CA LEU A 75 12.75 -11.17 0.21
C LEU A 75 13.93 -10.39 0.78
N ASP A 76 13.99 -9.09 0.48
CA ASP A 76 14.96 -8.14 1.02
C ASP A 76 14.35 -7.28 2.15
N GLY A 77 15.08 -6.26 2.59
CA GLY A 77 14.62 -5.39 3.67
C GLY A 77 13.35 -4.61 3.33
N LEU A 78 13.22 -4.07 2.10
CA LEU A 78 12.00 -3.35 1.67
C LEU A 78 10.79 -4.27 1.67
N ASN A 79 10.93 -5.43 1.04
CA ASN A 79 9.84 -6.40 0.89
C ASN A 79 9.35 -6.90 2.25
N SER A 80 10.27 -7.22 3.16
CA SER A 80 9.93 -7.73 4.49
C SER A 80 9.18 -6.72 5.33
N ILE A 81 9.56 -5.44 5.24
CA ILE A 81 8.85 -4.34 5.90
C ILE A 81 7.42 -4.23 5.35
N LEU A 82 7.24 -4.27 4.02
CA LEU A 82 5.93 -4.16 3.40
C LEU A 82 5.03 -5.36 3.73
N VAL A 83 5.59 -6.58 3.74
CA VAL A 83 4.86 -7.80 4.13
C VAL A 83 4.43 -7.73 5.61
N LEU A 84 5.28 -7.28 6.53
CA LEU A 84 4.89 -7.13 7.93
C LEU A 84 3.81 -6.05 8.10
N THR A 85 3.97 -4.91 7.45
CA THR A 85 2.98 -3.81 7.53
C THR A 85 1.64 -4.24 6.95
N SER A 86 1.64 -5.01 5.84
CA SER A 86 0.42 -5.58 5.27
C SER A 86 -0.27 -6.53 6.25
N ALA A 87 0.48 -7.45 6.86
CA ALA A 87 -0.07 -8.41 7.83
C ALA A 87 -0.75 -7.73 9.03
N ILE A 88 -0.14 -6.67 9.57
CA ILE A 88 -0.72 -5.86 10.65
C ILE A 88 -2.03 -5.20 10.22
N VAL A 89 -2.10 -4.64 9.01
CA VAL A 89 -3.33 -4.04 8.48
C VAL A 89 -4.42 -5.06 8.27
N PHE A 90 -4.10 -6.25 7.73
CA PHE A 90 -5.08 -7.34 7.58
C PHE A 90 -5.63 -7.78 8.94
N LEU A 91 -4.77 -7.98 9.93
CA LEU A 91 -5.20 -8.35 11.29
C LEU A 91 -6.16 -7.30 11.89
N ALA A 92 -5.79 -6.02 11.80
CA ALA A 92 -6.63 -4.92 12.26
C ALA A 92 -7.98 -4.87 11.51
N THR A 93 -7.96 -5.11 10.20
CA THR A 93 -9.19 -5.10 9.37
C THR A 93 -10.11 -6.27 9.70
N ILE A 94 -9.58 -7.46 9.98
CA ILE A 94 -10.37 -8.63 10.36
C ILE A 94 -11.06 -8.40 11.72
N ILE A 95 -10.35 -7.81 12.69
CA ILE A 95 -10.93 -7.43 13.98
C ILE A 95 -12.06 -6.39 13.78
N TYR A 96 -11.82 -5.38 12.94
CA TYR A 96 -12.83 -4.36 12.62
C TYR A 96 -14.05 -4.95 11.93
N SER A 97 -13.85 -5.79 10.91
CA SER A 97 -14.92 -6.41 10.11
C SER A 97 -15.86 -7.24 10.97
N SER A 98 -15.34 -7.86 12.02
CA SER A 98 -16.07 -8.77 12.90
C SER A 98 -17.34 -8.21 13.53
N LYS A 99 -17.51 -6.90 13.57
CA LYS A 99 -18.66 -6.19 14.17
C LYS A 99 -19.33 -5.21 13.22
N THR A 100 -18.76 -4.97 12.03
CA THR A 100 -19.25 -3.94 11.11
C THR A 100 -19.85 -4.48 9.83
N ILE A 101 -19.53 -5.72 9.48
CA ILE A 101 -20.09 -6.37 8.29
C ILE A 101 -21.43 -7.01 8.64
N ASP A 102 -22.43 -6.81 7.79
CA ASP A 102 -23.72 -7.44 7.88
C ASP A 102 -23.65 -8.92 7.43
N LYS A 103 -24.55 -9.76 7.97
CA LYS A 103 -24.58 -11.21 7.70
C LYS A 103 -24.69 -11.55 6.21
N TYR A 104 -25.41 -10.76 5.44
CA TYR A 104 -25.54 -10.97 4.00
C TYR A 104 -24.18 -10.80 3.28
N SER A 105 -23.46 -9.76 3.63
CA SER A 105 -22.12 -9.49 3.10
C SER A 105 -21.10 -10.52 3.58
N GLU A 106 -21.18 -11.01 4.81
CA GLU A 106 -20.33 -12.08 5.31
C GLU A 106 -20.49 -13.38 4.50
N ASN A 107 -21.73 -13.75 4.15
CA ASN A 107 -22.03 -14.96 3.37
C ASN A 107 -21.57 -14.88 1.90
N SER A 108 -21.15 -13.71 1.42
CA SER A 108 -20.75 -13.47 0.03
C SER A 108 -19.25 -13.69 -0.19
N PHE A 109 -18.64 -14.72 0.37
CA PHE A 109 -17.22 -15.04 0.27
C PHE A 109 -16.27 -13.92 0.74
N PHE A 110 -16.72 -13.08 1.66
CA PHE A 110 -15.94 -11.96 2.17
C PHE A 110 -14.59 -12.39 2.76
N TYR A 111 -14.59 -13.39 3.64
CA TYR A 111 -13.38 -13.88 4.30
C TYR A 111 -12.41 -14.57 3.33
N THR A 112 -12.93 -15.34 2.38
CA THR A 112 -12.14 -15.94 1.30
C THR A 112 -11.48 -14.85 0.44
N GLY A 113 -12.23 -13.81 0.08
CA GLY A 113 -11.71 -12.66 -0.68
C GLY A 113 -10.61 -11.91 0.06
N ILE A 114 -10.72 -11.73 1.40
CA ILE A 114 -9.66 -11.13 2.21
C ILE A 114 -8.38 -11.96 2.19
N LEU A 115 -8.47 -13.27 2.30
CA LEU A 115 -7.29 -14.15 2.27
C LEU A 115 -6.65 -14.18 0.89
N LEU A 116 -7.44 -14.21 -0.19
CA LEU A 116 -6.92 -14.17 -1.56
C LEU A 116 -6.22 -12.83 -1.88
N ILE A 117 -6.79 -11.70 -1.46
CA ILE A 117 -6.13 -10.40 -1.68
C ILE A 117 -4.84 -10.29 -0.86
N MET A 118 -4.80 -10.88 0.35
CA MET A 118 -3.59 -10.97 1.16
C MET A 118 -2.50 -11.82 0.47
N THR A 119 -2.89 -12.94 -0.14
CA THR A 119 -2.00 -13.78 -0.96
C THR A 119 -1.38 -12.98 -2.11
N GLY A 120 -2.22 -12.29 -2.88
CA GLY A 120 -1.76 -11.50 -4.03
C GLY A 120 -0.84 -10.35 -3.64
N ILE A 121 -1.15 -9.61 -2.57
CA ILE A 121 -0.32 -8.50 -2.06
C ILE A 121 1.03 -9.01 -1.57
N ASN A 122 1.06 -10.04 -0.73
CA ASN A 122 2.30 -10.60 -0.20
C ASN A 122 3.14 -11.24 -1.31
N GLY A 123 2.50 -11.91 -2.27
CA GLY A 123 3.18 -12.46 -3.44
C GLY A 123 3.81 -11.39 -4.33
N ALA A 124 3.09 -10.31 -4.59
CA ALA A 124 3.62 -9.18 -5.36
C ALA A 124 4.81 -8.51 -4.68
N PHE A 125 4.83 -8.42 -3.35
CA PHE A 125 5.97 -7.88 -2.62
C PHE A 125 7.17 -8.83 -2.60
N THR A 126 6.98 -10.14 -2.64
CA THR A 126 8.07 -11.12 -2.45
C THR A 126 8.67 -11.65 -3.75
N THR A 127 8.00 -11.50 -4.87
CA THR A 127 8.49 -12.05 -6.14
C THR A 127 9.72 -11.31 -6.68
N GLY A 128 10.70 -12.06 -7.18
CA GLY A 128 11.86 -11.59 -7.94
C GLY A 128 11.73 -11.85 -9.45
N ASP A 129 10.54 -12.22 -9.93
CA ASP A 129 10.23 -12.49 -11.32
C ASP A 129 9.13 -11.54 -11.82
N ILE A 130 9.32 -10.91 -13.00
CA ILE A 130 8.41 -9.88 -13.50
C ILE A 130 7.09 -10.45 -13.99
N PHE A 131 7.08 -11.68 -14.55
CA PHE A 131 5.85 -12.33 -14.98
C PHE A 131 5.07 -12.88 -13.78
N ASN A 132 5.77 -13.43 -12.79
CA ASN A 132 5.14 -13.84 -11.54
C ASN A 132 4.55 -12.64 -10.78
N LEU A 133 5.14 -11.45 -10.90
CA LEU A 133 4.54 -10.21 -10.41
C LEU A 133 3.19 -9.94 -11.09
N PHE A 134 3.09 -10.15 -12.41
CA PHE A 134 1.83 -10.07 -13.14
C PHE A 134 0.81 -11.07 -12.59
N VAL A 135 1.18 -12.33 -12.37
CA VAL A 135 0.29 -13.36 -11.82
C VAL A 135 -0.26 -12.96 -10.44
N PHE A 136 0.59 -12.44 -9.56
CA PHE A 136 0.12 -11.95 -8.25
C PHE A 136 -0.76 -10.71 -8.36
N TYR A 137 -0.53 -9.84 -9.34
CA TYR A 137 -1.47 -8.76 -9.64
C TYR A 137 -2.84 -9.28 -10.06
N GLU A 138 -2.91 -10.33 -10.89
CA GLU A 138 -4.21 -10.90 -11.29
C GLU A 138 -4.93 -11.55 -10.10
N ILE A 139 -4.23 -12.26 -9.22
CA ILE A 139 -4.81 -12.82 -8.00
C ILE A 139 -5.40 -11.72 -7.11
N LEU A 140 -4.63 -10.66 -6.83
CA LEU A 140 -5.11 -9.57 -5.98
C LEU A 140 -6.27 -8.80 -6.63
N LEU A 141 -6.29 -8.66 -7.98
CA LEU A 141 -7.36 -7.98 -8.69
C LEU A 141 -8.65 -8.80 -8.68
N MET A 142 -8.60 -10.09 -8.99
CA MET A 142 -9.77 -10.97 -8.93
C MET A 142 -10.38 -10.97 -7.52
N ALA A 143 -9.55 -11.07 -6.48
CA ALA A 143 -10.00 -10.96 -5.10
C ALA A 143 -10.61 -9.58 -4.79
N SER A 144 -10.04 -8.51 -5.33
CA SER A 144 -10.57 -7.15 -5.16
C SER A 144 -11.92 -6.94 -5.86
N TYR A 145 -12.13 -7.56 -7.05
CA TYR A 145 -13.41 -7.53 -7.75
C TYR A 145 -14.51 -8.20 -6.92
N LEU A 146 -14.20 -9.36 -6.35
CA LEU A 146 -15.12 -10.06 -5.44
C LEU A 146 -15.45 -9.19 -4.23
N LEU A 147 -14.45 -8.62 -3.56
CA LEU A 147 -14.66 -7.79 -2.37
C LEU A 147 -15.40 -6.48 -2.65
N LEU A 148 -15.23 -5.90 -3.85
CA LEU A 148 -15.93 -4.69 -4.26
C LEU A 148 -17.44 -4.93 -4.41
N LEU A 149 -17.84 -6.14 -4.81
CA LEU A 149 -19.23 -6.55 -5.03
C LEU A 149 -19.91 -7.08 -3.76
N VAL A 150 -19.19 -7.29 -2.67
CA VAL A 150 -19.77 -7.72 -1.38
C VAL A 150 -20.88 -6.77 -0.94
N GLY A 151 -22.11 -7.31 -0.78
CA GLY A 151 -23.31 -6.53 -0.45
C GLY A 151 -24.18 -6.10 -1.64
N ILE A 152 -23.74 -6.32 -2.88
CA ILE A 152 -24.48 -6.16 -4.17
C ILE A 152 -25.35 -4.89 -4.25
N LYS A 153 -24.78 -3.73 -3.90
CA LYS A 153 -25.48 -2.44 -4.02
C LYS A 153 -25.26 -1.84 -5.42
N LYS A 154 -26.26 -1.11 -5.94
CA LYS A 154 -26.21 -0.46 -7.26
C LYS A 154 -24.95 0.43 -7.43
N GLU A 155 -24.56 1.14 -6.38
CA GLU A 155 -23.34 1.98 -6.39
C GLU A 155 -22.06 1.14 -6.54
N GLN A 156 -22.03 -0.05 -5.93
CA GLN A 156 -20.91 -0.99 -6.05
C GLN A 156 -20.78 -1.55 -7.45
N LEU A 157 -21.90 -1.98 -8.07
CA LEU A 157 -21.91 -2.48 -9.45
C LEU A 157 -21.37 -1.44 -10.43
N LYS A 158 -21.86 -0.18 -10.34
CA LYS A 158 -21.38 0.91 -11.21
C LYS A 158 -19.88 1.21 -11.02
N SER A 159 -19.41 1.13 -9.79
CA SER A 159 -17.99 1.34 -9.45
C SER A 159 -17.12 0.20 -9.92
N SER A 160 -17.61 -1.04 -9.83
CA SER A 160 -16.89 -2.26 -10.25
C SER A 160 -16.62 -2.28 -11.74
N ILE A 161 -17.59 -1.90 -12.58
CA ILE A 161 -17.40 -1.87 -14.04
C ILE A 161 -16.21 -0.98 -14.42
N SER A 162 -16.17 0.26 -13.91
CA SER A 162 -15.06 1.17 -14.19
C SER A 162 -13.73 0.64 -13.66
N TYR A 163 -13.74 0.04 -12.46
CA TYR A 163 -12.56 -0.54 -11.84
C TYR A 163 -12.02 -1.74 -12.64
N VAL A 164 -12.89 -2.66 -13.03
CA VAL A 164 -12.52 -3.86 -13.81
C VAL A 164 -11.96 -3.45 -15.17
N LEU A 165 -12.66 -2.58 -15.92
CA LEU A 165 -12.21 -2.15 -17.24
C LEU A 165 -10.82 -1.53 -17.21
N MET A 166 -10.56 -0.62 -16.27
CA MET A 166 -9.25 0.01 -16.14
C MET A 166 -8.15 -0.99 -15.76
N ASN A 167 -8.46 -1.94 -14.88
CA ASN A 167 -7.46 -2.93 -14.45
C ASN A 167 -7.19 -4.00 -15.49
N VAL A 168 -8.19 -4.45 -16.26
CA VAL A 168 -8.00 -5.37 -17.39
C VAL A 168 -7.14 -4.70 -18.48
N PHE A 169 -7.40 -3.44 -18.81
CA PHE A 169 -6.57 -2.69 -19.73
C PHE A 169 -5.12 -2.58 -19.26
N ALA A 170 -4.91 -2.23 -17.97
CA ALA A 170 -3.58 -2.19 -17.36
C ALA A 170 -2.88 -3.56 -17.38
N GLY A 171 -3.61 -4.65 -17.10
CA GLY A 171 -3.08 -6.00 -17.16
C GLY A 171 -2.63 -6.42 -18.54
N SER A 172 -3.44 -6.10 -19.57
CA SER A 172 -3.08 -6.36 -20.97
C SER A 172 -1.81 -5.63 -21.40
N LEU A 173 -1.70 -4.33 -21.05
CA LEU A 173 -0.48 -3.57 -21.31
C LEU A 173 0.74 -4.12 -20.57
N PHE A 174 0.53 -4.64 -19.34
CA PHE A 174 1.61 -5.23 -18.58
C PHE A 174 2.15 -6.47 -19.24
N VAL A 175 1.28 -7.41 -19.65
CA VAL A 175 1.70 -8.64 -20.35
C VAL A 175 2.43 -8.32 -21.66
N ILE A 176 1.92 -7.38 -22.47
CA ILE A 176 2.58 -6.92 -23.69
C ILE A 176 3.97 -6.38 -23.38
N SER A 177 4.10 -5.55 -22.34
CA SER A 177 5.39 -4.98 -21.93
C SER A 177 6.38 -6.05 -21.46
N VAL A 178 5.91 -7.04 -20.69
CA VAL A 178 6.72 -8.17 -20.25
C VAL A 178 7.15 -9.05 -21.43
N GLY A 179 6.24 -9.32 -22.36
CA GLY A 179 6.54 -10.08 -23.57
C GLY A 179 7.64 -9.40 -24.41
N TYR A 180 7.54 -8.08 -24.62
CA TYR A 180 8.56 -7.33 -25.34
C TYR A 180 9.90 -7.31 -24.59
N LEU A 181 9.88 -7.13 -23.25
CA LEU A 181 11.08 -7.21 -22.43
C LEU A 181 11.75 -8.58 -22.54
N TYR A 182 10.96 -9.65 -22.57
CA TYR A 182 11.45 -11.01 -22.76
C TYR A 182 12.13 -11.22 -24.12
N THR A 183 11.62 -10.63 -25.21
CA THR A 183 12.29 -10.72 -26.51
C THR A 183 13.66 -10.06 -26.56
N ILE A 184 13.88 -9.03 -25.74
CA ILE A 184 15.17 -8.32 -25.65
C ILE A 184 16.17 -9.08 -24.75
N VAL A 185 15.68 -9.58 -23.61
CA VAL A 185 16.56 -10.08 -22.53
C VAL A 185 16.63 -11.59 -22.47
N GLY A 186 15.59 -12.31 -22.93
CA GLY A 186 15.48 -13.77 -22.89
C GLY A 186 15.19 -14.36 -21.50
N SER A 187 14.85 -13.54 -20.48
CA SER A 187 14.52 -14.00 -19.14
C SER A 187 13.48 -13.12 -18.48
N LEU A 188 12.77 -13.67 -17.49
CA LEU A 188 11.76 -12.99 -16.67
C LEU A 188 12.26 -12.69 -15.25
N ASN A 189 13.43 -13.24 -14.87
CA ASN A 189 14.05 -13.00 -13.56
C ASN A 189 14.58 -11.55 -13.47
N MET A 190 14.13 -10.78 -12.47
CA MET A 190 14.46 -9.36 -12.33
C MET A 190 15.96 -9.09 -12.19
N ALA A 191 16.71 -9.96 -11.51
CA ALA A 191 18.15 -9.79 -11.37
C ALA A 191 18.90 -10.05 -12.69
N TYR A 192 18.47 -11.06 -13.44
CA TYR A 192 19.03 -11.36 -14.75
C TYR A 192 18.71 -10.26 -15.76
N ILE A 193 17.46 -9.77 -15.77
CA ILE A 193 17.03 -8.63 -16.59
C ILE A 193 17.96 -7.43 -16.31
N SER A 194 18.14 -7.07 -15.03
CA SER A 194 18.99 -5.96 -14.64
C SER A 194 20.45 -6.13 -15.10
N LYS A 195 20.99 -7.34 -14.97
CA LYS A 195 22.34 -7.68 -15.45
C LYS A 195 22.48 -7.52 -16.97
N THR A 196 21.52 -8.03 -17.72
CA THR A 196 21.54 -7.96 -19.19
C THR A 196 21.38 -6.54 -19.69
N ILE A 197 20.49 -5.74 -19.09
CA ILE A 197 20.26 -4.34 -19.43
C ILE A 197 21.54 -3.50 -19.28
N SER A 198 22.34 -3.75 -18.25
CA SER A 198 23.59 -3.01 -18.03
C SER A 198 24.61 -3.23 -19.15
N SER A 199 24.56 -4.37 -19.86
CA SER A 199 25.47 -4.72 -20.96
C SER A 199 24.95 -4.38 -22.35
N LEU A 200 23.68 -3.92 -22.50
CA LEU A 200 23.09 -3.61 -23.80
C LEU A 200 23.66 -2.31 -24.39
N PRO A 201 24.10 -2.30 -25.67
CA PRO A 201 24.62 -1.11 -26.34
C PRO A 201 23.52 -0.09 -26.69
N ASP A 202 22.33 -0.55 -27.06
CA ASP A 202 21.17 0.31 -27.34
C ASP A 202 20.02 0.02 -26.38
N LYS A 203 19.62 1.05 -25.64
CA LYS A 203 18.57 0.98 -24.61
C LYS A 203 17.28 1.70 -25.02
N ARG A 204 17.14 2.22 -26.28
CA ARG A 204 15.98 3.03 -26.67
C ARG A 204 14.67 2.25 -26.61
N GLY A 205 14.62 1.05 -27.17
CA GLY A 205 13.45 0.18 -27.11
C GLY A 205 13.07 -0.19 -25.68
N LEU A 206 14.09 -0.40 -24.84
CA LEU A 206 13.89 -0.69 -23.42
C LEU A 206 13.26 0.48 -22.64
N TYR A 207 13.67 1.73 -22.94
CA TYR A 207 13.07 2.90 -22.27
C TYR A 207 11.61 3.12 -22.67
N LEU A 208 11.22 2.80 -23.89
CA LEU A 208 9.81 2.80 -24.30
C LEU A 208 9.00 1.78 -23.50
N VAL A 209 9.49 0.55 -23.36
CA VAL A 209 8.87 -0.47 -22.51
C VAL A 209 8.79 0.01 -21.05
N GLY A 210 9.84 0.65 -20.56
CA GLY A 210 9.88 1.23 -19.23
C GLY A 210 8.80 2.28 -18.99
N LEU A 211 8.56 3.16 -19.94
CA LEU A 211 7.48 4.15 -19.86
C LEU A 211 6.11 3.49 -19.81
N VAL A 212 5.88 2.44 -20.62
CA VAL A 212 4.61 1.68 -20.60
C VAL A 212 4.45 0.94 -19.27
N MET A 213 5.49 0.30 -18.75
CA MET A 213 5.44 -0.37 -17.45
C MET A 213 5.14 0.61 -16.31
N ILE A 214 5.80 1.78 -16.30
CA ILE A 214 5.53 2.82 -15.30
C ILE A 214 4.09 3.32 -15.42
N PHE A 215 3.58 3.49 -16.65
CA PHE A 215 2.18 3.85 -16.87
C PHE A 215 1.23 2.79 -16.27
N VAL A 216 1.48 1.49 -16.50
CA VAL A 216 0.72 0.40 -15.88
C VAL A 216 0.76 0.46 -14.36
N PHE A 217 1.94 0.61 -13.76
CA PHE A 217 2.06 0.70 -12.32
C PHE A 217 1.47 1.99 -11.75
N ALA A 218 1.51 3.09 -12.49
CA ALA A 218 0.83 4.33 -12.17
C ALA A 218 -0.71 4.16 -12.18
N MET A 219 -1.27 3.37 -13.13
CA MET A 219 -2.68 2.99 -13.12
C MET A 219 -3.02 2.19 -11.86
N LYS A 220 -2.22 1.17 -11.51
CA LYS A 220 -2.40 0.35 -10.31
C LYS A 220 -2.23 1.17 -9.02
N GLY A 221 -1.29 2.12 -9.02
CA GLY A 221 -1.02 3.04 -7.92
C GLY A 221 -1.98 4.22 -7.83
N ALA A 222 -2.93 4.37 -8.78
CA ALA A 222 -3.84 5.51 -8.86
C ALA A 222 -3.13 6.88 -8.85
N ILE A 223 -2.05 7.00 -9.62
CA ILE A 223 -1.29 8.23 -9.82
C ILE A 223 -1.96 9.06 -10.92
N PHE A 224 -1.82 10.39 -10.86
CA PHE A 224 -2.37 11.28 -11.90
C PHE A 224 -1.83 10.90 -13.31
N PRO A 225 -2.67 10.95 -14.35
CA PRO A 225 -4.10 11.28 -14.40
C PRO A 225 -5.03 10.07 -14.12
N LEU A 226 -4.48 8.91 -13.76
CA LEU A 226 -5.15 7.60 -13.75
C LEU A 226 -5.87 7.27 -12.42
N PHE A 227 -6.05 8.23 -11.53
CA PHE A 227 -6.66 8.02 -10.19
C PHE A 227 -8.20 8.02 -10.18
N THR A 228 -8.86 8.39 -11.26
CA THR A 228 -10.31 8.64 -11.29
C THR A 228 -11.17 7.43 -10.90
N TRP A 229 -10.70 6.23 -11.21
CA TRP A 229 -11.35 4.98 -10.82
C TRP A 229 -11.35 4.76 -9.30
N MET A 230 -10.28 5.19 -8.62
CA MET A 230 -10.11 4.99 -7.18
C MET A 230 -11.19 5.73 -6.37
N ASN A 231 -11.60 6.92 -6.80
CA ASN A 231 -12.61 7.72 -6.11
C ASN A 231 -13.94 6.99 -5.91
N ARG A 232 -14.34 6.16 -6.87
CA ARG A 232 -15.55 5.35 -6.79
C ARG A 232 -15.29 3.98 -6.17
N ALA A 233 -14.23 3.29 -6.61
CA ALA A 233 -13.90 1.95 -6.17
C ALA A 233 -13.59 1.86 -4.66
N TYR A 234 -12.97 2.88 -4.06
CA TYR A 234 -12.66 2.87 -2.63
C TYR A 234 -13.78 3.43 -1.75
N ALA A 235 -14.68 4.23 -2.31
CA ALA A 235 -15.80 4.78 -1.56
C ALA A 235 -17.03 3.85 -1.53
N ALA A 236 -17.24 2.99 -2.54
CA ALA A 236 -18.44 2.18 -2.69
C ALA A 236 -18.52 0.95 -1.77
N PRO A 237 -17.44 0.16 -1.56
CA PRO A 237 -17.52 -1.08 -0.79
C PRO A 237 -17.71 -0.84 0.72
N PRO A 238 -17.99 -1.93 1.48
CA PRO A 238 -17.95 -1.89 2.94
C PRO A 238 -16.62 -1.33 3.45
N ILE A 239 -16.66 -0.64 4.58
CA ILE A 239 -15.47 0.05 5.13
C ILE A 239 -14.28 -0.91 5.33
N ALA A 240 -14.52 -2.15 5.78
CA ALA A 240 -13.46 -3.14 5.95
C ALA A 240 -12.68 -3.39 4.65
N VAL A 241 -13.36 -3.42 3.50
CA VAL A 241 -12.72 -3.53 2.18
C VAL A 241 -11.99 -2.23 1.83
N SER A 242 -12.62 -1.07 2.10
CA SER A 242 -11.99 0.24 1.86
C SER A 242 -10.68 0.42 2.64
N ILE A 243 -10.56 -0.14 3.86
CA ILE A 243 -9.32 -0.11 4.67
C ILE A 243 -8.18 -0.79 3.91
N ILE A 244 -8.39 -2.02 3.43
CA ILE A 244 -7.37 -2.80 2.70
C ILE A 244 -7.00 -2.08 1.39
N PHE A 245 -8.00 -1.64 0.63
CA PHE A 245 -7.77 -0.95 -0.65
C PHE A 245 -6.95 0.33 -0.47
N ALA A 246 -7.34 1.16 0.49
CA ALA A 246 -6.69 2.44 0.76
C ALA A 246 -5.27 2.30 1.30
N ALA A 247 -5.04 1.32 2.16
CA ALA A 247 -3.75 1.13 2.79
C ALA A 247 -2.75 0.40 1.89
N LEU A 248 -3.19 -0.63 1.14
CA LEU A 248 -2.29 -1.61 0.55
C LEU A 248 -2.28 -1.64 -0.98
N LEU A 249 -3.45 -1.62 -1.67
CA LEU A 249 -3.48 -1.83 -3.12
C LEU A 249 -2.58 -0.87 -3.89
N THR A 250 -2.69 0.42 -3.58
CA THR A 250 -1.88 1.45 -4.23
C THR A 250 -0.39 1.32 -3.93
N LYS A 251 -0.02 0.72 -2.78
CA LYS A 251 1.38 0.49 -2.40
C LYS A 251 2.03 -0.64 -3.18
N VAL A 252 1.26 -1.60 -3.68
CA VAL A 252 1.79 -2.61 -4.61
C VAL A 252 2.24 -1.93 -5.91
N GLY A 253 1.45 -0.97 -6.44
CA GLY A 253 1.86 -0.16 -7.60
C GLY A 253 3.12 0.65 -7.34
N LEU A 254 3.20 1.34 -6.19
CA LEU A 254 4.39 2.07 -5.77
C LEU A 254 5.62 1.16 -5.65
N TYR A 255 5.49 0.01 -5.00
CA TYR A 255 6.56 -0.98 -4.87
C TYR A 255 7.09 -1.41 -6.23
N SER A 256 6.18 -1.69 -7.18
CA SER A 256 6.58 -2.09 -8.54
C SER A 256 7.34 -0.97 -9.26
N ILE A 257 6.95 0.30 -9.08
CA ILE A 257 7.71 1.45 -9.60
C ILE A 257 9.10 1.49 -8.96
N ILE A 258 9.20 1.40 -7.63
CA ILE A 258 10.51 1.41 -6.93
C ILE A 258 11.40 0.30 -7.48
N ARG A 259 10.89 -0.93 -7.54
CA ARG A 259 11.67 -2.12 -7.91
C ARG A 259 12.11 -2.07 -9.38
N THR A 260 11.21 -1.78 -10.31
CA THR A 260 11.55 -1.76 -11.74
C THR A 260 12.39 -0.56 -12.12
N TYR A 261 12.12 0.62 -11.55
CA TYR A 261 12.91 1.81 -11.82
C TYR A 261 14.34 1.65 -11.29
N SER A 262 14.53 1.19 -10.06
CA SER A 262 15.85 1.00 -9.48
C SER A 262 16.69 -0.10 -10.14
N LEU A 263 16.06 -1.14 -10.69
CA LEU A 263 16.79 -2.25 -11.33
C LEU A 263 16.99 -2.05 -12.83
N PHE A 264 16.01 -1.49 -13.56
CA PHE A 264 16.02 -1.52 -15.02
C PHE A 264 16.25 -0.16 -15.67
N TYR A 265 15.86 0.94 -14.99
CA TYR A 265 15.72 2.24 -15.65
C TYR A 265 16.41 3.38 -14.93
N TYR A 266 17.23 3.10 -13.91
CA TYR A 266 17.88 4.12 -13.06
C TYR A 266 18.79 5.10 -13.84
N GLU A 267 19.34 4.69 -14.98
CA GLU A 267 20.18 5.54 -15.85
C GLU A 267 19.37 6.49 -16.74
N SER A 268 18.03 6.29 -16.87
CA SER A 268 17.22 7.05 -17.80
C SER A 268 16.75 8.38 -17.20
N ASN A 269 17.31 9.48 -17.67
CA ASN A 269 16.83 10.82 -17.30
C ASN A 269 15.36 11.06 -17.75
N THR A 270 14.95 10.50 -18.88
CA THR A 270 13.56 10.61 -19.37
C THR A 270 12.58 10.02 -18.36
N ILE A 271 12.89 8.81 -17.86
CA ILE A 271 12.04 8.12 -16.89
C ILE A 271 12.11 8.83 -15.51
N LYS A 272 13.27 9.34 -15.11
CA LYS A 272 13.43 10.16 -13.90
C LYS A 272 12.48 11.36 -13.91
N TYR A 273 12.54 12.19 -14.95
CA TYR A 273 11.71 13.38 -15.03
C TYR A 273 10.22 13.06 -15.25
N PHE A 274 9.91 11.94 -15.91
CA PHE A 274 8.55 11.47 -16.04
C PHE A 274 7.94 11.09 -14.67
N LEU A 275 8.65 10.31 -13.85
CA LEU A 275 8.23 9.98 -12.49
C LEU A 275 8.11 11.22 -11.59
N LEU A 276 9.10 12.13 -11.68
CA LEU A 276 9.11 13.37 -10.92
C LEU A 276 7.87 14.23 -11.23
N SER A 277 7.57 14.39 -12.53
CA SER A 277 6.41 15.17 -12.98
C SER A 277 5.07 14.52 -12.59
N LEU A 278 4.92 13.21 -12.82
CA LEU A 278 3.72 12.47 -12.41
C LEU A 278 3.46 12.59 -10.90
N GLY A 279 4.51 12.40 -10.09
CA GLY A 279 4.42 12.53 -8.64
C GLY A 279 4.03 13.94 -8.22
N THR A 280 4.71 14.97 -8.75
CA THR A 280 4.46 16.37 -8.42
C THR A 280 3.05 16.81 -8.80
N ILE A 281 2.56 16.48 -9.99
CA ILE A 281 1.20 16.78 -10.41
C ILE A 281 0.17 16.05 -9.54
N SER A 282 0.47 14.79 -9.16
CA SER A 282 -0.40 14.03 -8.24
C SER A 282 -0.53 14.71 -6.88
N ILE A 283 0.55 15.28 -6.33
CA ILE A 283 0.49 16.05 -5.07
C ILE A 283 -0.45 17.24 -5.24
N ILE A 284 -0.28 18.04 -6.29
CA ILE A 284 -1.07 19.25 -6.52
C ILE A 284 -2.56 18.91 -6.68
N VAL A 285 -2.88 17.95 -7.53
CA VAL A 285 -4.27 17.52 -7.77
C VAL A 285 -4.89 16.91 -6.52
N GLY A 286 -4.12 16.11 -5.77
CA GLY A 286 -4.53 15.56 -4.49
C GLY A 286 -4.86 16.65 -3.47
N CYS A 287 -4.04 17.70 -3.38
CA CYS A 287 -4.25 18.85 -2.51
C CYS A 287 -5.54 19.59 -2.85
N ILE A 288 -5.76 19.93 -4.12
CA ILE A 288 -6.98 20.59 -4.58
C ILE A 288 -8.21 19.72 -4.23
N GLY A 289 -8.16 18.43 -4.52
CA GLY A 289 -9.25 17.52 -4.21
C GLY A 289 -9.53 17.40 -2.71
N ALA A 290 -8.51 17.32 -1.86
CA ALA A 290 -8.67 17.20 -0.41
C ALA A 290 -9.34 18.44 0.22
N ILE A 291 -9.07 19.64 -0.30
CA ILE A 291 -9.71 20.88 0.15
C ILE A 291 -11.19 20.93 -0.26
N TYR A 292 -11.48 20.57 -1.51
CA TYR A 292 -12.80 20.72 -2.10
C TYR A 292 -13.84 19.72 -1.56
N GLN A 293 -13.39 18.51 -1.23
CA GLN A 293 -14.31 17.43 -0.84
C GLN A 293 -14.99 17.66 0.51
N LYS A 294 -16.27 17.21 0.56
CA LYS A 294 -17.09 17.19 1.78
C LYS A 294 -17.40 15.77 2.26
N ASN A 295 -17.26 14.77 1.39
CA ASN A 295 -17.47 13.37 1.75
C ASN A 295 -16.26 12.83 2.50
N LEU A 296 -16.48 12.19 3.66
CA LEU A 296 -15.42 11.71 4.55
C LEU A 296 -14.48 10.71 3.86
N LYS A 297 -15.02 9.74 3.13
CA LYS A 297 -14.20 8.77 2.40
C LYS A 297 -13.40 9.46 1.30
N GLN A 298 -13.98 10.41 0.57
CA GLN A 298 -13.30 11.12 -0.51
C GLN A 298 -12.14 11.97 -0.01
N ILE A 299 -12.28 12.62 1.14
CA ILE A 299 -11.17 13.38 1.76
C ILE A 299 -9.99 12.47 2.01
N VAL A 300 -10.22 11.27 2.57
CA VAL A 300 -9.14 10.31 2.81
C VAL A 300 -8.53 9.81 1.51
N ILE A 301 -9.34 9.56 0.47
CA ILE A 301 -8.89 9.12 -0.86
C ILE A 301 -7.95 10.18 -1.49
N PHE A 302 -8.31 11.47 -1.45
CA PHE A 302 -7.43 12.51 -1.96
C PHE A 302 -6.14 12.67 -1.15
N ASN A 303 -6.19 12.43 0.16
CA ASN A 303 -4.98 12.34 0.99
C ASN A 303 -4.09 11.14 0.62
N ILE A 304 -4.64 10.03 0.05
CA ILE A 304 -3.83 8.92 -0.49
C ILE A 304 -3.12 9.37 -1.77
N ILE A 305 -3.79 10.12 -2.66
CA ILE A 305 -3.17 10.62 -3.90
C ILE A 305 -1.99 11.55 -3.57
N ILE A 306 -2.12 12.42 -2.55
CA ILE A 306 -1.02 13.26 -2.07
C ILE A 306 0.18 12.41 -1.64
N SER A 307 -0.06 11.43 -0.76
CA SER A 307 1.03 10.61 -0.22
C SER A 307 1.71 9.76 -1.29
N LEU A 308 0.95 9.21 -2.25
CA LEU A 308 1.51 8.47 -3.39
C LEU A 308 2.34 9.40 -4.30
N GLY A 309 1.84 10.60 -4.57
CA GLY A 309 2.59 11.58 -5.35
C GLY A 309 3.93 11.92 -4.71
N ILE A 310 3.97 12.11 -3.37
CA ILE A 310 5.22 12.35 -2.62
C ILE A 310 6.19 11.17 -2.80
N MET A 311 5.71 9.94 -2.61
CA MET A 311 6.57 8.75 -2.69
C MET A 311 7.09 8.48 -4.09
N VAL A 312 6.26 8.68 -5.12
CA VAL A 312 6.68 8.50 -6.53
C VAL A 312 7.68 9.57 -6.95
N ALA A 313 7.43 10.84 -6.63
CA ALA A 313 8.39 11.91 -6.88
C ALA A 313 9.72 11.66 -6.16
N ALA A 314 9.69 11.23 -4.90
CA ALA A 314 10.90 10.92 -4.14
C ALA A 314 11.66 9.70 -4.69
N THR A 315 10.95 8.69 -5.23
CA THR A 315 11.59 7.53 -5.87
C THR A 315 12.39 7.94 -7.10
N SER A 316 11.96 8.96 -7.85
CA SER A 316 12.66 9.39 -9.07
C SER A 316 14.09 9.89 -8.82
N VAL A 317 14.37 10.36 -7.61
CA VAL A 317 15.66 10.96 -7.24
C VAL A 317 16.74 9.91 -6.98
N LEU A 318 16.38 8.70 -6.51
CA LEU A 318 17.28 7.57 -6.24
C LEU A 318 18.53 7.95 -5.40
N ASN A 319 18.40 8.81 -4.40
CA ASN A 319 19.45 9.01 -3.41
C ASN A 319 19.12 8.36 -2.06
N SER A 320 20.13 8.20 -1.22
CA SER A 320 20.01 7.47 0.06
C SER A 320 18.95 8.08 0.97
N LYS A 321 18.89 9.41 1.09
CA LYS A 321 17.92 10.08 1.96
C LYS A 321 16.50 9.96 1.43
N ALA A 322 16.28 10.19 0.12
CA ALA A 322 14.97 10.05 -0.48
C ALA A 322 14.42 8.64 -0.32
N ILE A 323 15.21 7.60 -0.62
CA ILE A 323 14.76 6.20 -0.53
C ILE A 323 14.51 5.78 0.92
N LYS A 324 15.39 6.11 1.88
CA LYS A 324 15.12 5.90 3.30
C LYS A 324 13.81 6.59 3.73
N GLY A 325 13.62 7.82 3.28
CA GLY A 325 12.40 8.59 3.52
C GLY A 325 11.16 7.93 2.92
N VAL A 326 11.23 7.42 1.68
CA VAL A 326 10.12 6.70 1.03
C VAL A 326 9.73 5.45 1.80
N ILE A 327 10.71 4.66 2.27
CA ILE A 327 10.42 3.44 3.04
C ILE A 327 9.71 3.78 4.35
N LEU A 328 10.25 4.71 5.15
CA LEU A 328 9.65 5.13 6.42
C LEU A 328 8.27 5.77 6.22
N TYR A 329 8.13 6.64 5.22
CA TYR A 329 6.88 7.29 4.91
C TYR A 329 5.83 6.28 4.44
N SER A 330 6.23 5.23 3.69
CA SER A 330 5.33 4.15 3.27
C SER A 330 4.76 3.37 4.45
N ILE A 331 5.58 3.00 5.44
CA ILE A 331 5.13 2.32 6.66
C ILE A 331 4.08 3.17 7.38
N ASN A 332 4.41 4.43 7.61
CA ASN A 332 3.51 5.36 8.29
C ASN A 332 2.20 5.57 7.52
N ASP A 333 2.29 5.78 6.20
CA ASP A 333 1.12 6.01 5.37
C ASP A 333 0.19 4.79 5.35
N ILE A 334 0.73 3.57 5.26
CA ILE A 334 -0.06 2.33 5.31
C ILE A 334 -0.83 2.23 6.63
N LEU A 335 -0.13 2.36 7.77
CA LEU A 335 -0.73 2.22 9.09
C LEU A 335 -1.75 3.31 9.40
N LEU A 336 -1.39 4.57 9.14
CA LEU A 336 -2.23 5.73 9.46
C LEU A 336 -3.43 5.85 8.51
N LYS A 337 -3.32 5.46 7.22
CA LYS A 337 -4.48 5.42 6.31
C LYS A 337 -5.45 4.32 6.69
N ALA A 338 -4.94 3.15 7.12
CA ALA A 338 -5.79 2.10 7.67
C ALA A 338 -6.54 2.59 8.93
N ALA A 339 -5.84 3.23 9.87
CA ALA A 339 -6.45 3.80 11.07
C ALA A 339 -7.49 4.88 10.72
N LEU A 340 -7.16 5.79 9.79
CA LEU A 340 -8.05 6.87 9.39
C LEU A 340 -9.33 6.35 8.71
N PHE A 341 -9.22 5.36 7.78
CA PHE A 341 -10.41 4.73 7.19
C PHE A 341 -11.25 3.99 8.23
N THR A 342 -10.61 3.34 9.20
CA THR A 342 -11.30 2.68 10.31
C THR A 342 -12.08 3.71 11.13
N MET A 343 -11.48 4.85 11.48
CA MET A 343 -12.16 5.94 12.20
C MET A 343 -13.29 6.56 11.39
N VAL A 344 -13.09 6.81 10.10
CA VAL A 344 -14.17 7.26 9.21
C VAL A 344 -15.33 6.26 9.18
N GLY A 345 -15.01 4.97 9.17
CA GLY A 345 -16.03 3.93 9.29
C GLY A 345 -16.81 3.96 10.59
N ILE A 346 -16.12 4.15 11.72
CA ILE A 346 -16.74 4.32 13.04
C ILE A 346 -17.64 5.56 13.07
N ILE A 347 -17.18 6.70 12.53
CA ILE A 347 -17.96 7.93 12.44
C ILE A 347 -19.25 7.70 11.63
N ILE A 348 -19.14 7.06 10.45
CA ILE A 348 -20.31 6.74 9.62
C ILE A 348 -21.25 5.77 10.35
N TYR A 349 -20.72 4.81 11.11
CA TYR A 349 -21.53 3.86 11.89
C TYR A 349 -22.32 4.55 13.01
N ILE A 350 -21.66 5.46 13.76
CA ILE A 350 -22.28 6.18 14.90
C ILE A 350 -23.27 7.24 14.43
N CYS A 351 -22.87 8.10 13.49
CA CYS A 351 -23.62 9.28 13.09
C CYS A 351 -24.54 9.05 11.90
N LYS A 352 -24.39 7.94 11.18
CA LYS A 352 -25.12 7.64 9.93
C LYS A 352 -24.93 8.73 8.84
N VAL A 353 -23.81 9.47 8.87
CA VAL A 353 -23.50 10.55 7.93
C VAL A 353 -22.32 10.16 7.03
N LYS A 354 -22.41 10.49 5.73
CA LYS A 354 -21.33 10.27 4.76
C LYS A 354 -20.50 11.54 4.52
N ASN A 355 -21.09 12.70 4.74
CA ASN A 355 -20.47 14.01 4.54
C ASN A 355 -20.11 14.67 5.88
N ILE A 356 -19.22 15.65 5.84
CA ILE A 356 -18.91 16.49 7.00
C ILE A 356 -20.20 17.12 7.52
N LYS A 357 -20.54 16.86 8.77
CA LYS A 357 -21.72 17.36 9.46
C LYS A 357 -21.39 17.57 10.94
N LYS A 358 -22.01 18.55 11.57
CA LYS A 358 -21.85 18.83 13.01
C LYS A 358 -22.47 17.69 13.84
N CYS A 359 -21.64 16.95 14.59
CA CYS A 359 -22.06 15.78 15.34
C CYS A 359 -21.74 15.86 16.85
N GLY A 360 -20.79 16.72 17.27
CA GLY A 360 -20.40 16.89 18.67
C GLY A 360 -19.89 15.62 19.38
N LEU A 361 -19.17 14.76 18.64
CA LEU A 361 -18.77 13.44 19.15
C LEU A 361 -17.78 13.50 20.32
N ILE A 362 -17.04 14.61 20.52
CA ILE A 362 -15.99 14.70 21.55
C ILE A 362 -16.54 14.46 22.95
N ASN A 363 -17.77 14.95 23.21
CA ASN A 363 -18.40 14.82 24.53
C ASN A 363 -18.78 13.39 24.89
N LYS A 364 -19.14 12.56 23.87
CA LYS A 364 -19.56 11.18 24.08
C LYS A 364 -18.46 10.17 23.84
N TYR A 365 -17.53 10.46 22.93
CA TYR A 365 -16.44 9.58 22.52
C TYR A 365 -15.10 10.33 22.45
N PRO A 366 -14.59 10.85 23.60
CA PRO A 366 -13.37 11.67 23.62
C PRO A 366 -12.15 10.91 23.11
N LEU A 367 -12.03 9.62 23.41
CA LEU A 367 -10.92 8.78 22.95
C LEU A 367 -10.87 8.72 21.41
N LEU A 368 -12.00 8.59 20.74
CA LEU A 368 -12.06 8.59 19.26
C LEU A 368 -11.67 9.95 18.70
N GLY A 369 -12.08 11.04 19.34
CA GLY A 369 -11.72 12.40 18.94
C GLY A 369 -10.23 12.65 19.02
N TRP A 370 -9.63 12.35 20.18
CA TRP A 370 -8.19 12.53 20.36
C TRP A 370 -7.34 11.62 19.49
N THR A 371 -7.74 10.36 19.27
CA THR A 371 -7.06 9.48 18.32
C THR A 371 -7.13 10.00 16.90
N PHE A 372 -8.27 10.56 16.47
CA PHE A 372 -8.40 11.21 15.17
C PHE A 372 -7.47 12.43 15.04
N PHE A 373 -7.43 13.28 16.07
CA PHE A 373 -6.56 14.44 16.10
C PHE A 373 -5.07 14.06 16.01
N ILE A 374 -4.62 13.10 16.83
CA ILE A 374 -3.23 12.61 16.79
C ILE A 374 -2.90 12.01 15.42
N THR A 375 -3.81 11.22 14.83
CA THR A 375 -3.64 10.68 13.47
C THR A 375 -3.50 11.78 12.43
N THR A 376 -4.26 12.88 12.59
CA THR A 376 -4.16 14.07 11.73
C THR A 376 -2.77 14.70 11.82
N LEU A 377 -2.25 14.89 13.04
CA LEU A 377 -0.90 15.43 13.26
C LEU A 377 0.19 14.52 12.65
N CYS A 378 0.06 13.20 12.84
CA CYS A 378 0.99 12.23 12.27
C CYS A 378 1.01 12.30 10.72
N LEU A 379 -0.16 12.30 10.07
CA LEU A 379 -0.28 12.34 8.60
C LEU A 379 0.20 13.67 8.00
N SER A 380 -0.01 14.78 8.69
CA SER A 380 0.48 16.09 8.26
C SER A 380 2.00 16.21 8.36
N GLY A 381 2.64 15.42 9.23
CA GLY A 381 4.08 15.45 9.43
C GLY A 381 4.52 16.51 10.44
N VAL A 382 3.76 16.68 11.53
CA VAL A 382 4.12 17.58 12.63
C VAL A 382 5.20 16.93 13.52
N PRO A 383 6.34 17.62 13.80
CA PRO A 383 7.33 17.11 14.75
C PRO A 383 6.72 16.96 16.18
N PRO A 384 7.11 15.99 16.98
CA PRO A 384 8.04 14.88 16.76
C PRO A 384 7.37 13.59 16.25
N LEU A 385 6.17 13.67 15.68
CA LEU A 385 5.35 12.51 15.32
C LEU A 385 5.87 11.75 14.08
N SER A 386 5.40 10.53 13.93
CA SER A 386 5.93 9.52 12.99
C SER A 386 6.01 9.96 11.52
N GLY A 387 5.06 10.78 11.04
CA GLY A 387 5.04 11.26 9.67
C GLY A 387 6.11 12.31 9.33
N PHE A 388 6.69 12.96 10.35
CA PHE A 388 7.69 14.02 10.14
C PHE A 388 9.01 13.47 9.60
N TYR A 389 9.56 12.43 10.26
CA TYR A 389 10.91 11.97 9.94
C TYR A 389 11.03 11.46 8.49
N GLY A 390 10.06 10.67 8.02
CA GLY A 390 10.05 10.21 6.63
C GLY A 390 9.96 11.35 5.61
N LYS A 391 9.08 12.35 5.86
CA LYS A 391 8.97 13.55 5.00
C LYS A 391 10.23 14.40 5.01
N ALA A 392 10.84 14.59 6.18
CA ALA A 392 12.07 15.36 6.32
C ALA A 392 13.22 14.75 5.51
N LEU A 393 13.38 13.42 5.54
CA LEU A 393 14.37 12.72 4.72
C LEU A 393 14.07 12.85 3.22
N ILE A 394 12.81 12.77 2.80
CA ILE A 394 12.39 12.99 1.41
C ILE A 394 12.77 14.40 0.95
N ILE A 395 12.44 15.44 1.76
CA ILE A 395 12.75 16.82 1.44
C ILE A 395 14.27 17.03 1.34
N GLN A 396 15.04 16.47 2.27
CA GLN A 396 16.51 16.50 2.20
C GLN A 396 17.03 15.85 0.91
N GLY A 397 16.43 14.71 0.50
CA GLY A 397 16.76 14.06 -0.75
C GLY A 397 16.50 14.93 -1.98
N PHE A 398 15.39 15.68 -2.01
CA PHE A 398 15.11 16.64 -3.08
C PHE A 398 16.11 17.81 -3.09
N VAL A 399 16.51 18.30 -1.93
CA VAL A 399 17.53 19.37 -1.84
C VAL A 399 18.88 18.91 -2.39
N GLU A 400 19.31 17.69 -2.04
CA GLU A 400 20.56 17.09 -2.56
C GLU A 400 20.53 16.92 -4.10
N ASP A 401 19.40 16.55 -4.67
CA ASP A 401 19.21 16.42 -6.14
C ASP A 401 18.86 17.75 -6.82
N LYS A 402 18.96 18.88 -6.12
CA LYS A 402 18.62 20.23 -6.62
C LYS A 402 17.16 20.39 -7.09
N GLN A 403 16.26 19.53 -6.65
CA GLN A 403 14.82 19.59 -6.93
C GLN A 403 14.05 20.39 -5.84
N ILE A 404 14.57 21.56 -5.48
CA ILE A 404 14.07 22.38 -4.36
C ILE A 404 12.57 22.71 -4.52
N PHE A 405 12.13 23.00 -5.75
CA PHE A 405 10.71 23.31 -6.03
C PHE A 405 9.77 22.15 -5.61
N VAL A 406 10.14 20.90 -5.88
CA VAL A 406 9.35 19.75 -5.46
C VAL A 406 9.36 19.61 -3.93
N GLY A 407 10.49 19.84 -3.29
CA GLY A 407 10.61 19.86 -1.84
C GLY A 407 9.66 20.88 -1.17
N VAL A 408 9.53 22.08 -1.75
CA VAL A 408 8.56 23.11 -1.29
C VAL A 408 7.12 22.60 -1.46
N ILE A 409 6.78 22.00 -2.60
CA ILE A 409 5.43 21.43 -2.83
C ILE A 409 5.11 20.35 -1.78
N VAL A 410 6.07 19.47 -1.48
CA VAL A 410 5.91 18.42 -0.44
C VAL A 410 5.66 19.03 0.94
N THR A 411 6.39 20.09 1.28
CA THR A 411 6.19 20.80 2.57
C THR A 411 4.80 21.44 2.64
N LEU A 412 4.39 22.18 1.60
CA LEU A 412 3.07 22.81 1.52
C LEU A 412 1.93 21.78 1.54
N SER A 413 2.14 20.61 0.93
CA SER A 413 1.14 19.53 0.95
C SER A 413 0.85 19.04 2.37
N GLY A 414 1.82 19.07 3.28
CA GLY A 414 1.62 18.76 4.69
C GLY A 414 0.62 19.67 5.38
N LEU A 415 0.66 20.97 5.09
CA LEU A 415 -0.31 21.95 5.60
C LEU A 415 -1.72 21.67 5.07
N ILE A 416 -1.83 21.29 3.81
CA ILE A 416 -3.12 20.96 3.19
C ILE A 416 -3.70 19.66 3.74
N VAL A 417 -2.87 18.64 3.96
CA VAL A 417 -3.29 17.41 4.66
C VAL A 417 -3.82 17.76 6.05
N PHE A 418 -3.10 18.59 6.81
CA PHE A 418 -3.55 19.08 8.11
C PHE A 418 -4.89 19.81 8.01
N TYR A 419 -5.00 20.79 7.10
CA TYR A 419 -6.24 21.55 6.91
C TYR A 419 -7.43 20.64 6.58
N SER A 420 -7.26 19.71 5.66
CA SER A 420 -8.35 18.81 5.21
C SER A 420 -8.89 17.93 6.33
N LEU A 421 -8.00 17.44 7.20
CA LEU A 421 -8.36 16.53 8.30
C LEU A 421 -8.81 17.30 9.55
N ILE A 422 -8.20 18.44 9.88
CA ILE A 422 -8.65 19.28 10.99
C ILE A 422 -10.05 19.85 10.74
N LYS A 423 -10.40 20.17 9.49
CA LYS A 423 -11.76 20.52 9.08
C LYS A 423 -12.76 19.41 9.42
N VAL A 424 -12.41 18.15 9.21
CA VAL A 424 -13.23 17.00 9.62
C VAL A 424 -13.34 16.92 11.15
N PHE A 425 -12.21 17.06 11.84
CA PHE A 425 -12.15 17.01 13.31
C PHE A 425 -13.04 18.08 13.95
N LEU A 426 -12.87 19.34 13.57
CA LEU A 426 -13.62 20.46 14.15
C LEU A 426 -15.14 20.31 13.94
N ASN A 427 -15.56 19.94 12.73
CA ASN A 427 -16.99 19.82 12.43
C ASN A 427 -17.64 18.58 13.07
N ILE A 428 -16.95 17.42 13.08
CA ILE A 428 -17.57 16.18 13.56
C ILE A 428 -17.45 16.02 15.07
N PHE A 429 -16.32 16.42 15.63
CA PHE A 429 -16.06 16.17 17.04
C PHE A 429 -16.37 17.36 17.94
N TYR A 430 -16.05 18.59 17.51
CA TYR A 430 -16.05 19.76 18.40
C TYR A 430 -17.30 20.62 18.31
N ASP A 431 -17.94 20.67 17.15
CA ASP A 431 -19.07 21.59 16.94
C ASP A 431 -20.35 21.08 17.61
N ASN A 432 -21.11 22.00 18.20
CA ASN A 432 -22.30 21.69 18.99
C ASN A 432 -23.35 20.87 18.22
N THR A 433 -23.88 19.86 18.89
CA THR A 433 -24.85 18.90 18.35
C THR A 433 -26.11 19.60 17.86
N ASN A 434 -26.54 19.28 16.64
CA ASN A 434 -27.96 19.27 16.33
C ASN A 434 -28.60 18.26 17.29
N LYS A 435 -29.43 18.70 18.25
CA LYS A 435 -30.12 17.88 19.27
C LYS A 435 -30.94 16.70 18.74
N SER A 436 -31.04 16.54 17.41
CA SER A 436 -31.81 15.52 16.70
C SER A 436 -31.03 14.30 16.22
N LEU A 437 -29.70 14.22 16.42
CA LEU A 437 -28.91 13.06 15.96
C LEU A 437 -28.90 11.97 17.03
N GLU A 438 -29.66 10.90 16.81
CA GLU A 438 -29.54 9.66 17.58
C GLU A 438 -28.20 8.97 17.28
N LEU A 439 -27.25 9.08 18.18
CA LEU A 439 -25.96 8.44 18.07
C LEU A 439 -26.03 6.96 18.45
N LYS A 440 -25.64 6.06 17.55
CA LYS A 440 -25.53 4.64 17.89
C LYS A 440 -24.42 4.40 18.93
N PRO A 441 -24.61 3.44 19.86
CA PRO A 441 -23.56 3.06 20.79
C PRO A 441 -22.34 2.49 20.05
N LEU A 442 -21.14 2.86 20.48
CA LEU A 442 -19.89 2.38 19.92
C LEU A 442 -19.45 1.08 20.59
N PRO A 443 -19.35 -0.04 19.87
CA PRO A 443 -18.73 -1.26 20.40
C PRO A 443 -17.25 -1.02 20.69
N LYS A 444 -16.82 -1.24 21.94
CA LYS A 444 -15.43 -0.99 22.38
C LYS A 444 -14.38 -1.69 21.51
N ILE A 445 -14.70 -2.87 20.98
CA ILE A 445 -13.81 -3.66 20.12
C ILE A 445 -13.39 -2.93 18.85
N LEU A 446 -14.19 -1.98 18.35
CA LEU A 446 -13.86 -1.20 17.14
C LEU A 446 -12.76 -0.16 17.35
N ILE A 447 -12.48 0.20 18.60
CA ILE A 447 -11.41 1.14 18.94
C ILE A 447 -10.04 0.42 18.93
N ILE A 448 -10.01 -0.89 19.22
CA ILE A 448 -8.76 -1.67 19.29
C ILE A 448 -7.92 -1.57 18.01
N PRO A 449 -8.47 -1.82 16.79
CA PRO A 449 -7.70 -1.69 15.55
C PRO A 449 -7.16 -0.27 15.34
N VAL A 450 -7.93 0.76 15.70
CA VAL A 450 -7.51 2.15 15.56
C VAL A 450 -6.32 2.45 16.45
N LEU A 451 -6.43 2.10 17.74
CA LEU A 451 -5.36 2.33 18.72
C LEU A 451 -4.10 1.53 18.37
N SER A 452 -4.24 0.26 18.02
CA SER A 452 -3.09 -0.58 17.68
C SER A 452 -2.32 -0.04 16.48
N LEU A 453 -3.02 0.34 15.40
CA LEU A 453 -2.39 0.93 14.21
C LEU A 453 -1.73 2.27 14.51
N LEU A 454 -2.37 3.13 15.30
CA LEU A 454 -1.82 4.43 15.68
C LEU A 454 -0.59 4.27 16.58
N VAL A 455 -0.66 3.43 17.59
CA VAL A 455 0.47 3.18 18.53
C VAL A 455 1.68 2.61 17.76
N ILE A 456 1.46 1.61 16.90
CA ILE A 456 2.53 1.05 16.07
C ILE A 456 3.15 2.13 15.18
N ALA A 457 2.33 2.97 14.52
CA ALA A 457 2.84 4.05 13.69
C ALA A 457 3.68 5.06 14.50
N ILE A 458 3.24 5.45 15.71
CA ILE A 458 3.98 6.36 16.58
C ILE A 458 5.30 5.72 17.03
N VAL A 459 5.29 4.45 17.45
CA VAL A 459 6.50 3.72 17.84
C VAL A 459 7.50 3.64 16.71
N VAL A 460 7.06 3.32 15.48
CA VAL A 460 7.91 3.31 14.28
C VAL A 460 8.54 4.67 14.03
N GLY A 461 7.80 5.76 14.24
CA GLY A 461 8.32 7.11 14.06
C GLY A 461 9.33 7.52 15.14
N LEU A 462 8.98 7.37 16.41
CA LEU A 462 9.83 7.76 17.54
C LEU A 462 11.08 6.87 17.67
N CYS A 463 10.94 5.59 17.35
CA CYS A 463 12.01 4.60 17.44
C CYS A 463 12.65 4.30 16.07
N SER A 464 12.61 5.25 15.12
CA SER A 464 13.16 5.08 13.77
C SER A 464 14.64 4.66 13.77
N ASN A 465 15.43 5.05 14.77
CA ASN A 465 16.82 4.62 14.98
C ASN A 465 16.96 3.09 15.13
N LEU A 466 15.96 2.39 15.68
CA LEU A 466 15.96 0.92 15.76
C LEU A 466 15.74 0.24 14.40
N LEU A 467 15.18 0.97 13.46
CA LEU A 467 14.98 0.51 12.07
C LEU A 467 16.16 0.89 11.16
N GLU A 468 17.06 1.78 11.60
CA GLU A 468 18.15 2.29 10.78
C GLU A 468 18.99 1.17 10.13
N PRO A 469 19.42 0.09 10.82
CA PRO A 469 20.18 -0.99 10.18
C PRO A 469 19.40 -1.71 9.07
N LEU A 470 18.06 -1.82 9.23
CA LEU A 470 17.19 -2.44 8.22
C LEU A 470 16.95 -1.48 7.04
N LEU A 471 16.80 -0.19 7.33
CA LEU A 471 16.65 0.86 6.32
C LEU A 471 17.91 1.01 5.48
N GLU A 472 19.09 0.94 6.07
CA GLU A 472 20.38 0.99 5.36
C GLU A 472 20.54 -0.21 4.42
N LYS A 473 20.27 -1.42 4.89
CA LYS A 473 20.26 -2.62 4.04
C LYS A 473 19.28 -2.50 2.89
N SER A 474 18.05 -2.07 3.18
CA SER A 474 17.00 -1.87 2.16
C SER A 474 17.41 -0.83 1.12
N THR A 475 17.97 0.29 1.58
CA THR A 475 18.43 1.37 0.71
C THR A 475 19.61 0.94 -0.14
N SER A 476 20.58 0.21 0.42
CA SER A 476 21.73 -0.28 -0.32
C SER A 476 21.35 -1.28 -1.43
N THR A 477 20.36 -2.15 -1.20
CA THR A 477 19.86 -3.09 -2.23
C THR A 477 19.05 -2.41 -3.32
N ILE A 478 18.42 -1.26 -3.03
CA ILE A 478 17.66 -0.47 -4.02
C ILE A 478 18.61 0.39 -4.86
N LEU A 479 19.58 1.06 -4.23
CA LEU A 479 20.48 1.98 -4.92
C LEU A 479 21.61 1.28 -5.67
N ASN A 480 22.00 0.09 -5.26
CA ASN A 480 23.03 -0.70 -5.91
C ASN A 480 22.44 -1.95 -6.57
N SER A 481 22.07 -1.82 -7.85
CA SER A 481 21.53 -2.92 -8.65
C SER A 481 22.50 -4.12 -8.72
N ASN A 482 23.82 -3.88 -8.78
CA ASN A 482 24.82 -4.95 -8.80
C ASN A 482 24.75 -5.80 -7.52
N LYS A 483 24.54 -5.17 -6.37
CA LYS A 483 24.39 -5.89 -5.10
C LYS A 483 23.17 -6.83 -5.12
N TYR A 484 22.03 -6.36 -5.67
CA TYR A 484 20.85 -7.20 -5.83
C TYR A 484 21.09 -8.36 -6.81
N ILE A 485 21.76 -8.08 -7.95
CA ILE A 485 22.14 -9.08 -8.96
C ILE A 485 23.03 -10.15 -8.34
N GLU A 486 24.09 -9.75 -7.65
CA GLU A 486 25.02 -10.65 -6.99
C GLU A 486 24.33 -11.55 -5.97
N LEU A 487 23.48 -10.97 -5.11
CA LEU A 487 22.78 -11.73 -4.08
C LEU A 487 21.78 -12.73 -4.66
N VAL A 488 21.13 -12.44 -5.79
CA VAL A 488 20.11 -13.30 -6.40
C VAL A 488 20.72 -14.31 -7.36
N LEU A 489 21.73 -13.94 -8.17
CA LEU A 489 22.28 -14.80 -9.21
C LEU A 489 23.58 -15.56 -8.81
N GLN A 490 24.32 -15.10 -7.78
CA GLN A 490 25.66 -15.62 -7.44
C GLN A 490 25.68 -16.91 -6.62
N LYS A 491 24.63 -17.68 -6.58
CA LYS A 491 24.68 -19.00 -5.94
C LYS A 491 24.05 -20.06 -6.81
N GLY A 492 24.44 -20.05 -8.08
CA GLY A 492 24.29 -21.18 -9.00
C GLY A 492 25.62 -21.86 -9.18
#